data_e172a7e9c3cade42319264a8b3973466
#
_entry.id   e172a7e9c3cade42319264a8b3973466
#
_cell.length_a   1.000
_cell.length_b   1.000
_cell.length_c   1.000
_cell.angle_alpha   90.00
_cell.angle_beta   90.00
_cell.angle_gamma   90.00
#
_symmetry.space_group_name_H-M   'P 1'
#
loop_
_entity.id
_entity.type
_entity.pdbx_description
1 polymer ?
#
loop_
_entity_poly.entity_id
_entity_poly.type
_entity_poly.pdbx_seq_one_letter_code
_entity_poly.pdbx_strand_id
1 'polypeptide(L)'
;MSDFTSNFWSVFVAGVTVISIIACLILLVITARKKVASTADNTTGHVWDEDLTEMNNPMPRWWMWLFVITIVFGFLYLAMYPGLGKFSGQLGWSQVGEYKREMDKGNAEIEPVYARFASMKPEEIAADAQAMAIGERLFMNNCAQCHGS
;
A
#
# COMPACT_ATOMS: atom_id res chain seq x y z
N MET A 1 -11.61 -5.30 -11.85
CA MET A 1 -11.08 -6.43 -12.62
C MET A 1 -10.01 -7.09 -11.80
N SER A 2 -9.96 -8.43 -11.71
CA SER A 2 -8.85 -9.09 -11.03
C SER A 2 -7.70 -9.25 -12.01
N ASP A 3 -6.50 -8.85 -11.61
CA ASP A 3 -5.28 -8.94 -12.42
C ASP A 3 -4.72 -10.37 -12.51
N PHE A 4 -5.45 -11.34 -11.95
CA PHE A 4 -5.04 -12.74 -11.96
C PHE A 4 -5.47 -13.44 -13.24
N THR A 5 -4.52 -14.00 -13.96
CA THR A 5 -4.74 -14.73 -15.23
C THR A 5 -5.49 -16.07 -15.03
N SER A 6 -5.44 -16.65 -13.83
CA SER A 6 -6.13 -17.91 -13.50
C SER A 6 -6.61 -17.97 -12.06
N ASN A 7 -7.55 -18.87 -11.78
CA ASN A 7 -8.02 -19.13 -10.41
C ASN A 7 -6.92 -19.71 -9.52
N PHE A 8 -5.98 -20.46 -10.09
CA PHE A 8 -4.86 -21.04 -9.36
C PHE A 8 -4.07 -19.96 -8.62
N TRP A 9 -3.64 -18.92 -9.31
CA TRP A 9 -2.85 -17.85 -8.70
C TRP A 9 -3.63 -17.06 -7.65
N SER A 10 -4.92 -16.86 -7.88
CA SER A 10 -5.79 -16.21 -6.88
C SER A 10 -5.87 -17.01 -5.58
N VAL A 11 -6.09 -18.32 -5.67
CA VAL A 11 -6.17 -19.22 -4.51
C VAL A 11 -4.79 -19.37 -3.85
N PHE A 12 -3.73 -19.47 -4.64
CA PHE A 12 -2.36 -19.56 -4.14
C PHE A 12 -2.00 -18.34 -3.29
N VAL A 13 -2.19 -17.13 -3.82
CA VAL A 13 -1.88 -15.89 -3.08
C VAL A 13 -2.72 -15.78 -1.81
N ALA A 14 -4.04 -16.01 -1.90
CA ALA A 14 -4.92 -15.96 -0.74
C ALA A 14 -4.53 -17.02 0.32
N GLY A 15 -4.26 -18.23 -0.12
CA GLY A 15 -3.87 -19.34 0.77
C GLY A 15 -2.55 -19.07 1.49
N VAL A 16 -1.50 -18.70 0.75
CA VAL A 16 -0.19 -18.38 1.33
C VAL A 16 -0.30 -17.23 2.32
N THR A 17 -1.03 -16.17 1.97
CA THR A 17 -1.21 -15.01 2.85
C THR A 17 -1.88 -15.40 4.18
N VAL A 18 -3.01 -16.09 4.12
CA VAL A 18 -3.78 -16.49 5.32
C VAL A 18 -2.97 -17.48 6.17
N ILE A 19 -2.37 -18.50 5.54
CA ILE A 19 -1.55 -19.48 6.24
C ILE A 19 -0.36 -18.83 6.92
N SER A 20 0.33 -17.89 6.27
CA SER A 20 1.47 -17.17 6.85
C SER A 20 1.06 -16.34 8.08
N ILE A 21 -0.07 -15.64 8.02
CA ILE A 21 -0.57 -14.86 9.17
C ILE A 21 -0.92 -15.79 10.35
N ILE A 22 -1.60 -16.90 10.07
CA ILE A 22 -1.92 -17.89 11.11
C ILE A 22 -0.66 -18.53 11.68
N ALA A 23 0.32 -18.86 10.86
CA ALA A 23 1.60 -19.40 11.29
C ALA A 23 2.35 -18.43 12.20
N CYS A 24 2.36 -17.14 11.87
CA CYS A 24 2.92 -16.08 12.74
C CYS A 24 2.21 -16.01 14.09
N LEU A 25 0.88 -16.10 14.11
CA LEU A 25 0.12 -16.12 15.37
C LEU A 25 0.46 -17.36 16.21
N ILE A 26 0.50 -18.54 15.60
CA ILE A 26 0.88 -19.79 16.26
C ILE A 26 2.30 -19.67 16.85
N LEU A 27 3.24 -19.20 16.05
CA LEU A 27 4.63 -18.98 16.48
C LEU A 27 4.71 -18.02 17.67
N LEU A 28 3.98 -16.91 17.62
CA LEU A 28 3.88 -15.95 18.74
C LEU A 28 3.39 -16.63 20.01
N VAL A 29 2.31 -17.40 19.94
CA VAL A 29 1.73 -18.10 21.10
C VAL A 29 2.70 -19.14 21.69
N ILE A 30 3.39 -19.89 20.83
CA ILE A 30 4.35 -20.90 21.24
C ILE A 30 5.56 -20.22 21.94
N THR A 31 6.13 -19.20 21.33
CA THR A 31 7.30 -18.51 21.87
C THR A 31 6.98 -17.73 23.13
N ALA A 32 5.81 -17.10 23.22
CA ALA A 32 5.37 -16.38 24.43
C ALA A 32 5.13 -17.31 25.62
N ARG A 33 4.77 -18.58 25.40
CA ARG A 33 4.51 -19.57 26.46
C ARG A 33 5.76 -20.36 26.85
N LYS A 34 6.77 -20.41 26.00
CA LYS A 34 7.95 -21.24 26.21
C LYS A 34 8.81 -20.60 27.29
N LYS A 35 8.86 -21.23 28.47
CA LYS A 35 9.85 -20.93 29.49
C LYS A 35 11.15 -21.64 29.10
N VAL A 36 12.15 -20.89 28.71
CA VAL A 36 13.49 -21.42 28.54
C VAL A 36 14.06 -21.72 29.92
N ALA A 37 14.61 -22.91 30.14
CA ALA A 37 15.30 -23.23 31.40
C ALA A 37 16.48 -22.26 31.54
N SER A 38 16.52 -21.50 32.65
CA SER A 38 17.62 -20.61 32.95
C SER A 38 18.67 -21.34 33.78
N THR A 39 19.91 -21.03 33.54
CA THR A 39 21.05 -21.38 34.40
C THR A 39 21.05 -20.49 35.64
N ALA A 40 21.90 -20.79 36.65
CA ALA A 40 21.95 -20.01 37.89
C ALA A 40 22.30 -18.53 37.69
N ASP A 41 22.97 -18.21 36.58
CA ASP A 41 23.34 -16.86 36.17
C ASP A 41 22.30 -16.18 35.23
N ASN A 42 21.11 -16.76 35.08
CA ASN A 42 20.03 -16.31 34.22
C ASN A 42 20.37 -16.26 32.73
N THR A 43 21.23 -17.13 32.28
CA THR A 43 21.50 -17.35 30.85
C THR A 43 20.67 -18.50 30.30
N THR A 44 20.53 -18.58 28.96
CA THR A 44 19.91 -19.74 28.28
C THR A 44 20.81 -20.96 28.26
N GLY A 45 22.10 -20.82 28.67
CA GLY A 45 23.14 -21.83 28.52
C GLY A 45 23.75 -21.91 27.13
N HIS A 46 23.26 -21.09 26.20
CA HIS A 46 23.84 -21.01 24.86
C HIS A 46 24.95 -19.96 24.82
N VAL A 47 26.08 -20.34 24.26
CA VAL A 47 27.29 -19.49 24.12
C VAL A 47 27.59 -19.31 22.64
N TRP A 48 27.73 -18.07 22.24
CA TRP A 48 28.14 -17.68 20.90
C TRP A 48 29.59 -17.17 20.94
N ASP A 49 30.35 -17.45 19.92
CA ASP A 49 31.67 -16.84 19.73
C ASP A 49 32.61 -16.97 20.96
N GLU A 50 32.56 -18.15 21.63
CA GLU A 50 33.35 -18.56 22.80
C GLU A 50 32.96 -17.91 24.15
N ASP A 51 32.57 -16.65 24.18
CA ASP A 51 32.36 -15.89 25.43
C ASP A 51 31.03 -15.12 25.50
N LEU A 52 30.28 -14.96 24.38
CA LEU A 52 29.04 -14.23 24.33
C LEU A 52 27.86 -15.10 24.78
N THR A 53 27.37 -14.87 25.99
CA THR A 53 26.24 -15.60 26.57
C THR A 53 24.91 -14.92 26.29
N GLU A 54 23.90 -15.73 25.99
CA GLU A 54 22.53 -15.24 25.75
C GLU A 54 21.75 -15.19 27.05
N MET A 55 21.22 -13.99 27.40
CA MET A 55 20.40 -13.80 28.59
C MET A 55 18.97 -14.31 28.39
N ASN A 56 18.43 -15.01 29.41
CA ASN A 56 17.09 -15.57 29.40
C ASN A 56 16.04 -14.50 29.78
N ASN A 57 15.87 -13.50 28.92
CA ASN A 57 14.89 -12.44 29.12
C ASN A 57 13.53 -12.82 28.53
N PRO A 58 12.43 -12.73 29.30
CA PRO A 58 11.09 -12.98 28.77
C PRO A 58 10.69 -11.89 27.77
N MET A 59 9.88 -12.28 26.77
CA MET A 59 9.33 -11.33 25.81
C MET A 59 8.48 -10.26 26.51
N PRO A 60 8.72 -8.97 26.28
CA PRO A 60 7.90 -7.89 26.86
C PRO A 60 6.42 -8.04 26.45
N ARG A 61 5.51 -7.91 27.42
CA ARG A 61 4.06 -8.06 27.18
C ARG A 61 3.50 -7.08 26.14
N TRP A 62 4.01 -5.84 26.16
CA TRP A 62 3.58 -4.81 25.21
C TRP A 62 3.94 -5.18 23.76
N TRP A 63 5.07 -5.83 23.54
CA TRP A 63 5.48 -6.31 22.22
C TRP A 63 4.54 -7.40 21.71
N MET A 64 4.19 -8.35 22.57
CA MET A 64 3.21 -9.39 22.24
C MET A 64 1.86 -8.76 21.81
N TRP A 65 1.36 -7.80 22.58
CA TRP A 65 0.11 -7.12 22.26
C TRP A 65 0.20 -6.31 20.97
N LEU A 66 1.31 -5.61 20.74
CA LEU A 66 1.55 -4.88 19.51
C LEU A 66 1.45 -5.83 18.31
N PHE A 67 2.08 -6.99 18.38
CA PHE A 67 2.04 -7.97 17.28
C PHE A 67 0.63 -8.55 17.07
N VAL A 68 -0.12 -8.86 18.12
CA VAL A 68 -1.53 -9.28 18.01
C VAL A 68 -2.38 -8.20 17.36
N ILE A 69 -2.21 -6.94 17.73
CA ILE A 69 -2.92 -5.81 17.11
C ILE A 69 -2.62 -5.72 15.61
N THR A 70 -1.36 -5.89 15.20
CA THR A 70 -1.01 -5.88 13.77
C THR A 70 -1.64 -7.04 13.00
N ILE A 71 -1.76 -8.23 13.61
CA ILE A 71 -2.46 -9.38 13.01
C ILE A 71 -3.96 -9.07 12.84
N VAL A 72 -4.60 -8.54 13.88
CA VAL A 72 -6.03 -8.15 13.83
C VAL A 72 -6.24 -7.09 12.76
N PHE A 73 -5.39 -6.07 12.73
CA PHE A 73 -5.41 -5.05 11.69
C PHE A 73 -5.26 -5.66 10.29
N GLY A 74 -4.32 -6.58 10.10
CA GLY A 74 -4.10 -7.26 8.82
C GLY A 74 -5.35 -8.01 8.33
N PHE A 75 -6.03 -8.75 9.19
CA PHE A 75 -7.29 -9.43 8.83
C PHE A 75 -8.41 -8.44 8.50
N LEU A 76 -8.57 -7.38 9.29
CA LEU A 76 -9.56 -6.34 9.02
C LEU A 76 -9.28 -5.64 7.68
N TYR A 77 -8.02 -5.31 7.42
CA TYR A 77 -7.60 -4.70 6.16
C TYR A 77 -7.92 -5.60 4.96
N LEU A 78 -7.57 -6.89 5.03
CA LEU A 78 -7.82 -7.87 3.97
C LEU A 78 -9.32 -8.15 3.76
N ALA A 79 -10.16 -7.98 4.79
CA ALA A 79 -11.61 -8.06 4.65
C ALA A 79 -12.19 -6.82 3.95
N MET A 80 -11.65 -5.64 4.21
CA MET A 80 -12.17 -4.37 3.68
C MET A 80 -11.63 -4.04 2.30
N TYR A 81 -10.34 -4.29 2.06
CA TYR A 81 -9.63 -3.92 0.84
C TYR A 81 -9.23 -5.16 0.02
N PRO A 82 -8.99 -5.01 -1.28
CA PRO A 82 -8.51 -6.10 -2.12
C PRO A 82 -7.09 -6.51 -1.69
N GLY A 83 -6.84 -7.81 -1.55
CA GLY A 83 -5.55 -8.37 -1.15
C GLY A 83 -5.55 -9.89 -1.13
N LEU A 84 -6.72 -10.51 -1.22
CA LEU A 84 -6.91 -11.97 -1.25
C LEU A 84 -7.31 -12.43 -2.65
N GLY A 85 -6.38 -12.40 -3.59
CA GLY A 85 -6.61 -12.88 -4.94
C GLY A 85 -7.72 -12.10 -5.65
N LYS A 86 -8.77 -12.80 -6.11
CA LYS A 86 -9.94 -12.18 -6.80
C LYS A 86 -10.94 -11.49 -5.87
N PHE A 87 -10.76 -11.60 -4.57
CA PHE A 87 -11.64 -10.95 -3.61
C PHE A 87 -11.39 -9.44 -3.63
N SER A 88 -12.42 -8.66 -3.96
CA SER A 88 -12.34 -7.20 -4.12
C SER A 88 -12.42 -6.42 -2.80
N GLY A 89 -12.56 -7.11 -1.67
CA GLY A 89 -12.85 -6.48 -0.38
C GLY A 89 -14.30 -5.99 -0.29
N GLN A 90 -14.75 -5.70 0.93
CA GLN A 90 -16.13 -5.21 1.17
C GLN A 90 -16.33 -3.78 0.67
N LEU A 91 -15.28 -2.96 0.65
CA LEU A 91 -15.36 -1.57 0.19
C LEU A 91 -15.37 -1.46 -1.34
N GLY A 92 -15.10 -2.53 -2.08
CA GLY A 92 -15.04 -2.50 -3.55
C GLY A 92 -14.02 -1.51 -4.10
N TRP A 93 -13.02 -1.14 -3.29
CA TRP A 93 -11.97 -0.21 -3.70
C TRP A 93 -11.07 -0.83 -4.77
N SER A 94 -10.67 -0.02 -5.74
CA SER A 94 -9.62 -0.41 -6.69
C SER A 94 -8.84 0.82 -7.13
N GLN A 95 -7.57 0.65 -7.42
CA GLN A 95 -6.71 1.73 -7.91
C GLN A 95 -7.24 2.34 -9.21
N VAL A 96 -7.73 1.50 -10.12
CA VAL A 96 -8.36 1.97 -11.37
C VAL A 96 -9.65 2.74 -11.11
N GLY A 97 -10.45 2.30 -10.12
CA GLY A 97 -11.66 3.01 -9.71
C GLY A 97 -11.36 4.37 -9.08
N GLU A 98 -10.33 4.45 -8.25
CA GLU A 98 -9.84 5.71 -7.67
C GLU A 98 -9.36 6.67 -8.76
N TYR A 99 -8.47 6.20 -9.62
CA TYR A 99 -7.97 6.97 -10.75
C TYR A 99 -9.12 7.52 -11.62
N LYS A 100 -10.13 6.70 -11.95
CA LYS A 100 -11.28 7.16 -12.71
C LYS A 100 -12.05 8.26 -12.00
N ARG A 101 -12.31 8.10 -10.70
CA ARG A 101 -13.01 9.13 -9.89
C ARG A 101 -12.23 10.45 -9.87
N GLU A 102 -10.92 10.38 -9.70
CA GLU A 102 -10.05 11.56 -9.71
C GLU A 102 -10.02 12.22 -11.08
N MET A 103 -9.92 11.43 -12.15
CA MET A 103 -9.96 11.94 -13.52
C MET A 103 -11.31 12.58 -13.86
N ASP A 104 -12.41 11.94 -13.50
CA ASP A 104 -13.77 12.47 -13.74
C ASP A 104 -13.96 13.79 -12.99
N LYS A 105 -13.50 13.86 -11.73
CA LYS A 105 -13.53 15.10 -10.95
C LYS A 105 -12.66 16.19 -11.58
N GLY A 106 -11.43 15.87 -11.93
CA GLY A 106 -10.51 16.81 -12.57
C GLY A 106 -11.06 17.32 -13.92
N ASN A 107 -11.61 16.42 -14.73
CA ASN A 107 -12.22 16.79 -15.99
C ASN A 107 -13.43 17.71 -15.80
N ALA A 108 -14.29 17.43 -14.83
CA ALA A 108 -15.44 18.28 -14.52
C ALA A 108 -15.04 19.69 -14.07
N GLU A 109 -13.91 19.84 -13.37
CA GLU A 109 -13.37 21.15 -12.96
C GLU A 109 -12.72 21.90 -14.14
N ILE A 110 -12.11 21.15 -15.07
CA ILE A 110 -11.36 21.72 -16.20
C ILE A 110 -12.28 22.02 -17.39
N GLU A 111 -13.29 21.19 -17.66
CA GLU A 111 -14.18 21.30 -18.81
C GLU A 111 -14.76 22.72 -18.99
N PRO A 112 -15.34 23.39 -17.99
CA PRO A 112 -15.91 24.74 -18.16
C PRO A 112 -14.85 25.78 -18.54
N VAL A 113 -13.57 25.58 -18.16
CA VAL A 113 -12.47 26.49 -18.52
C VAL A 113 -12.12 26.35 -20.00
N TYR A 114 -12.10 25.13 -20.51
CA TYR A 114 -11.67 24.83 -21.89
C TYR A 114 -12.82 24.82 -22.89
N ALA A 115 -14.07 24.62 -22.45
CA ALA A 115 -15.24 24.60 -23.33
C ALA A 115 -15.38 25.88 -24.19
N ARG A 116 -15.00 27.02 -23.64
CA ARG A 116 -14.96 28.29 -24.34
C ARG A 116 -14.04 28.26 -25.57
N PHE A 117 -12.90 27.61 -25.46
CA PHE A 117 -11.87 27.57 -26.49
C PHE A 117 -12.10 26.44 -27.52
N ALA A 118 -12.90 25.44 -27.17
CA ALA A 118 -13.11 24.25 -28.04
C ALA A 118 -13.74 24.57 -29.40
N SER A 119 -14.50 25.67 -29.50
CA SER A 119 -15.15 26.12 -30.72
C SER A 119 -14.38 27.24 -31.46
N MET A 120 -13.30 27.75 -30.89
CA MET A 120 -12.52 28.86 -31.46
C MET A 120 -11.51 28.32 -32.49
N LYS A 121 -11.20 29.15 -33.50
CA LYS A 121 -10.12 28.86 -34.44
C LYS A 121 -8.75 29.08 -33.80
N PRO A 122 -7.70 28.37 -34.27
CA PRO A 122 -6.35 28.55 -33.70
C PRO A 122 -5.85 30.01 -33.67
N GLU A 123 -6.19 30.79 -34.71
CA GLU A 123 -5.79 32.19 -34.81
C GLU A 123 -6.49 33.05 -33.72
N GLU A 124 -7.75 32.75 -33.42
CA GLU A 124 -8.54 33.43 -32.39
C GLU A 124 -8.02 33.06 -30.99
N ILE A 125 -7.66 31.78 -30.77
CA ILE A 125 -7.05 31.27 -29.52
C ILE A 125 -5.70 31.97 -29.29
N ALA A 126 -4.88 32.09 -30.33
CA ALA A 126 -3.58 32.76 -30.26
C ALA A 126 -3.67 34.26 -29.94
N ALA A 127 -4.80 34.90 -30.22
CA ALA A 127 -5.07 36.30 -29.90
C ALA A 127 -5.71 36.49 -28.50
N ASP A 128 -6.20 35.42 -27.86
CA ASP A 128 -6.83 35.47 -26.55
C ASP A 128 -5.77 35.42 -25.42
N ALA A 129 -5.68 36.47 -24.63
CA ALA A 129 -4.67 36.60 -23.57
C ALA A 129 -4.81 35.52 -22.46
N GLN A 130 -6.03 35.05 -22.18
CA GLN A 130 -6.27 34.01 -21.20
C GLN A 130 -5.82 32.65 -21.72
N ALA A 131 -6.13 32.33 -22.98
CA ALA A 131 -5.68 31.09 -23.62
C ALA A 131 -4.16 31.03 -23.69
N MET A 132 -3.51 32.16 -24.06
CA MET A 132 -2.05 32.26 -24.13
C MET A 132 -1.40 32.05 -22.76
N ALA A 133 -1.93 32.67 -21.69
CA ALA A 133 -1.41 32.49 -20.33
C ALA A 133 -1.58 31.06 -19.79
N ILE A 134 -2.65 30.35 -20.18
CA ILE A 134 -2.85 28.93 -19.84
C ILE A 134 -1.86 28.08 -20.64
N GLY A 135 -1.75 28.32 -21.95
CA GLY A 135 -0.84 27.60 -22.85
C GLY A 135 0.62 27.73 -22.42
N GLU A 136 1.06 28.93 -22.07
CA GLU A 136 2.42 29.19 -21.59
C GLU A 136 2.73 28.36 -20.33
N ARG A 137 1.83 28.36 -19.34
CA ARG A 137 2.02 27.55 -18.12
C ARG A 137 2.08 26.07 -18.41
N LEU A 138 1.21 25.57 -19.29
CA LEU A 138 1.21 24.17 -19.69
C LEU A 138 2.50 23.81 -20.41
N PHE A 139 2.96 24.66 -21.34
CA PHE A 139 4.20 24.47 -22.07
C PHE A 139 5.41 24.46 -21.13
N MET A 140 5.51 25.46 -20.23
CA MET A 140 6.62 25.55 -19.30
C MET A 140 6.69 24.36 -18.35
N ASN A 141 5.54 23.84 -17.89
CA ASN A 141 5.50 22.74 -16.94
C ASN A 141 5.72 21.34 -17.58
N ASN A 142 5.37 21.16 -18.85
CA ASN A 142 5.36 19.84 -19.48
C ASN A 142 6.29 19.71 -20.68
N CYS A 143 6.55 20.79 -21.43
CA CYS A 143 7.21 20.72 -22.71
C CYS A 143 8.59 21.40 -22.72
N ALA A 144 8.79 22.44 -21.91
CA ALA A 144 10.01 23.27 -21.93
C ALA A 144 11.28 22.47 -21.58
N GLN A 145 11.18 21.40 -20.80
CA GLN A 145 12.32 20.55 -20.47
C GLN A 145 13.01 19.95 -21.71
N CYS A 146 12.25 19.65 -22.75
CA CYS A 146 12.79 19.07 -24.00
C CYS A 146 12.86 20.07 -25.14
N HIS A 147 11.94 21.07 -25.16
CA HIS A 147 11.83 22.01 -26.29
C HIS A 147 12.45 23.40 -26.02
N GLY A 148 12.92 23.60 -24.81
CA GLY A 148 13.45 24.91 -24.41
C GLY A 148 12.34 25.93 -24.11
N SER A 149 12.75 27.12 -23.65
CA SER A 149 11.83 28.22 -23.31
C SER A 149 11.85 29.31 -24.38
#